data_e0b7d29042e2dfefcbaaf48be955ed0d
#
_entry.id   e0b7d29042e2dfefcbaaf48be955ed0d
#
_cell.length_a   1.000
_cell.length_b   1.000
_cell.length_c   1.000
_cell.angle_alpha   90.00
_cell.angle_beta   90.00
_cell.angle_gamma   90.00
#
_symmetry.space_group_name_H-M   'P 1'
#
loop_
_entity.id
_entity.type
_entity.pdbx_description
1 polymer ?
#
loop_
_entity_poly.entity_id
_entity_poly.type
_entity_poly.pdbx_seq_one_letter_code
_entity_poly.pdbx_strand_id
1 'polypeptide(L)'
;MEKGDVLENVSRDVEQWTRDKANEIEVLKKNEEFRREFIGNVSHELKTPITTIQGYVLTLLDGGIHDDEINVKYLQRAAKNIDRLIAIVNDLDEIAKLESGTMKMNFSNFNFSALVKDVFEFM
;
A
#
# COMPACT_ATOMS: atom_id res chain seq x y z
N MET A 1 20.99 -13.49 -51.86
CA MET A 1 19.67 -12.94 -51.57
C MET A 1 19.03 -13.56 -50.35
N GLU A 2 18.97 -14.86 -50.24
CA GLU A 2 18.39 -15.55 -49.08
C GLU A 2 19.13 -15.29 -47.77
N LYS A 3 20.43 -15.19 -47.79
CA LYS A 3 21.27 -14.89 -46.62
C LYS A 3 21.02 -13.48 -46.08
N GLY A 4 20.79 -12.51 -46.95
CA GLY A 4 20.48 -11.14 -46.55
C GLY A 4 19.11 -11.04 -45.88
N ASP A 5 18.11 -11.75 -46.40
CA ASP A 5 16.75 -11.77 -45.84
C ASP A 5 16.73 -12.46 -44.47
N VAL A 6 17.48 -13.55 -44.32
CA VAL A 6 17.60 -14.25 -43.05
C VAL A 6 18.25 -13.37 -41.97
N LEU A 7 19.33 -12.67 -42.35
CA LEU A 7 20.03 -11.76 -41.42
C LEU A 7 19.14 -10.59 -41.01
N GLU A 8 18.40 -10.02 -41.97
CA GLU A 8 17.43 -8.95 -41.64
C GLU A 8 16.35 -9.44 -40.72
N ASN A 9 15.81 -10.63 -40.94
CA ASN A 9 14.77 -11.21 -40.09
C ASN A 9 15.30 -11.47 -38.69
N VAL A 10 16.49 -12.02 -38.54
CA VAL A 10 17.13 -12.25 -37.25
C VAL A 10 17.37 -10.93 -36.51
N SER A 11 17.85 -9.91 -37.26
CA SER A 11 18.07 -8.59 -36.67
C SER A 11 16.80 -7.97 -36.16
N ARG A 12 15.71 -8.06 -36.93
CA ARG A 12 14.38 -7.59 -36.49
C ARG A 12 13.86 -8.33 -35.26
N ASP A 13 14.03 -9.64 -35.23
CA ASP A 13 13.62 -10.47 -34.11
C ASP A 13 14.37 -10.11 -32.85
N VAL A 14 15.68 -9.87 -32.94
CA VAL A 14 16.52 -9.45 -31.83
C VAL A 14 16.09 -8.04 -31.33
N GLU A 15 15.86 -7.10 -32.24
CA GLU A 15 15.38 -5.76 -31.87
C GLU A 15 14.02 -5.82 -31.15
N GLN A 16 13.10 -6.63 -31.67
CA GLN A 16 11.79 -6.79 -31.07
C GLN A 16 11.88 -7.41 -29.68
N TRP A 17 12.70 -8.45 -29.53
CA TRP A 17 12.94 -9.08 -28.23
C TRP A 17 13.54 -8.09 -27.22
N THR A 18 14.50 -7.28 -27.65
CA THR A 18 15.13 -6.26 -26.81
C THR A 18 14.13 -5.23 -26.34
N ARG A 19 13.23 -4.76 -27.23
CA ARG A 19 12.16 -3.83 -26.87
C ARG A 19 11.17 -4.45 -25.92
N ASP A 20 10.76 -5.69 -26.15
CA ASP A 20 9.83 -6.40 -25.28
C ASP A 20 10.42 -6.56 -23.89
N LYS A 21 11.70 -6.89 -23.78
CA LYS A 21 12.39 -7.00 -22.48
C LYS A 21 12.50 -5.65 -21.78
N ALA A 22 12.83 -4.59 -22.52
CA ALA A 22 12.89 -3.25 -21.96
C ALA A 22 11.53 -2.80 -21.43
N ASN A 23 10.45 -3.09 -22.16
CA ASN A 23 9.08 -2.80 -21.74
C ASN A 23 8.67 -3.58 -20.49
N GLU A 24 9.02 -4.88 -20.43
CA GLU A 24 8.77 -5.72 -19.26
C GLU A 24 9.48 -5.17 -18.01
N ILE A 25 10.73 -4.76 -18.14
CA ILE A 25 11.51 -4.17 -17.04
C ILE A 25 10.87 -2.86 -16.59
N GLU A 26 10.43 -2.03 -17.51
CA GLU A 26 9.78 -0.76 -17.19
C GLU A 26 8.47 -0.97 -16.43
N VAL A 27 7.65 -1.93 -16.86
CA VAL A 27 6.41 -2.30 -16.18
C VAL A 27 6.68 -2.79 -14.75
N LEU A 28 7.68 -3.66 -14.59
CA LEU A 28 8.07 -4.17 -13.29
C LEU A 28 8.55 -3.05 -12.35
N LYS A 29 9.32 -2.11 -12.88
CA LYS A 29 9.77 -0.95 -12.09
C LYS A 29 8.61 -0.07 -11.66
N LYS A 30 7.65 0.20 -12.54
CA LYS A 30 6.46 0.99 -12.23
C LYS A 30 5.61 0.32 -11.14
N ASN A 31 5.45 -1.00 -11.23
CA ASN A 31 4.70 -1.78 -10.22
C ASN A 31 5.39 -1.73 -8.86
N GLU A 32 6.71 -1.80 -8.84
CA GLU A 32 7.49 -1.72 -7.61
C GLU A 32 7.43 -0.33 -6.99
N GLU A 33 7.51 0.73 -7.79
CA GLU A 33 7.34 2.12 -7.34
C GLU A 33 5.94 2.35 -6.80
N PHE A 34 4.91 1.87 -7.48
CA PHE A 34 3.52 1.96 -7.03
C PHE A 34 3.34 1.28 -5.67
N ARG A 35 3.87 0.06 -5.53
CA ARG A 35 3.81 -0.67 -4.27
C ARG A 35 4.47 0.10 -3.12
N ARG A 36 5.64 0.67 -3.39
CA ARG A 36 6.40 1.43 -2.39
C ARG A 36 5.65 2.69 -1.97
N GLU A 37 5.13 3.46 -2.92
CA GLU A 37 4.33 4.65 -2.66
C GLU A 37 3.05 4.32 -1.91
N PHE A 38 2.37 3.25 -2.32
CA PHE A 38 1.14 2.79 -1.70
C PHE A 38 1.37 2.43 -0.22
N ILE A 39 2.39 1.65 0.07
CA ILE A 39 2.76 1.29 1.45
C ILE A 39 3.09 2.55 2.26
N GLY A 40 3.86 3.46 1.68
CA GLY A 40 4.22 4.72 2.33
C GLY A 40 3.00 5.58 2.66
N ASN A 41 2.09 5.76 1.70
CA ASN A 41 0.89 6.55 1.89
C ASN A 41 -0.05 5.94 2.93
N VAL A 42 -0.25 4.63 2.87
CA VAL A 42 -1.07 3.90 3.84
C VAL A 42 -0.48 4.01 5.24
N SER A 43 0.84 3.87 5.37
CA SER A 43 1.53 4.03 6.65
C SER A 43 1.29 5.41 7.25
N HIS A 44 1.38 6.46 6.45
CA HIS A 44 1.13 7.83 6.90
C HIS A 44 -0.33 8.05 7.31
N GLU A 45 -1.28 7.54 6.53
CA GLU A 45 -2.70 7.68 6.84
C GLU A 45 -3.11 6.92 8.10
N LEU A 46 -2.48 5.78 8.38
CA LEU A 46 -2.74 5.01 9.59
C LEU A 46 -2.03 5.60 10.81
N LYS A 47 -0.83 6.12 10.62
CA LYS A 47 -0.01 6.65 11.71
C LYS A 47 -0.66 7.84 12.42
N THR A 48 -1.28 8.75 11.68
CA THR A 48 -1.89 9.96 12.23
C THR A 48 -2.99 9.64 13.24
N PRO A 49 -4.04 8.87 12.91
CA PRO A 49 -5.07 8.53 13.89
C PRO A 49 -4.55 7.66 15.02
N ILE A 50 -3.61 6.75 14.77
CA ILE A 50 -3.00 5.91 15.81
C ILE A 50 -2.26 6.77 16.82
N THR A 51 -1.45 7.71 16.36
CA THR A 51 -0.70 8.64 17.24
C THR A 51 -1.66 9.50 18.05
N THR A 52 -2.75 9.95 17.43
CA THR A 52 -3.77 10.75 18.11
C THR A 52 -4.48 9.95 19.21
N ILE A 53 -4.87 8.71 18.92
CA ILE A 53 -5.46 7.80 19.92
C ILE A 53 -4.47 7.58 21.07
N GLN A 54 -3.23 7.30 20.75
CA GLN A 54 -2.18 7.10 21.75
C GLN A 54 -2.05 8.31 22.67
N GLY A 55 -2.06 9.52 22.10
CA GLY A 55 -2.02 10.75 22.88
C GLY A 55 -3.15 10.88 23.87
N TYR A 56 -4.40 10.62 23.45
CA TYR A 56 -5.57 10.66 24.33
C TYR A 56 -5.50 9.59 25.41
N VAL A 57 -5.14 8.37 25.03
CA VAL A 57 -5.03 7.25 25.99
C VAL A 57 -3.96 7.56 27.04
N LEU A 58 -2.79 8.02 26.63
CA LEU A 58 -1.69 8.36 27.55
C LEU A 58 -2.08 9.50 28.48
N THR A 59 -2.77 10.51 27.99
CA THR A 59 -3.27 11.62 28.82
C THR A 59 -4.27 11.12 29.88
N LEU A 60 -5.18 10.21 29.47
CA LEU A 60 -6.14 9.62 30.40
C LEU A 60 -5.44 8.77 31.46
N LEU A 61 -4.43 7.99 31.06
CA LEU A 61 -3.65 7.17 32.00
C LEU A 61 -2.85 8.04 32.97
N ASP A 62 -2.42 9.22 32.55
CA ASP A 62 -1.64 10.15 33.36
C ASP A 62 -2.49 11.04 34.26
N GLY A 63 -3.71 10.64 34.53
CA GLY A 63 -4.63 11.32 35.44
C GLY A 63 -5.86 11.92 34.81
N GLY A 64 -5.89 12.11 33.50
CA GLY A 64 -7.02 12.67 32.79
C GLY A 64 -8.32 11.87 32.94
N ILE A 65 -8.21 10.58 33.21
CA ILE A 65 -9.39 9.72 33.45
C ILE A 65 -10.19 10.15 34.67
N HIS A 66 -9.54 10.80 35.62
CA HIS A 66 -10.19 11.32 36.86
C HIS A 66 -10.70 12.74 36.69
N ASP A 67 -10.48 13.37 35.55
CA ASP A 67 -10.98 14.70 35.23
C ASP A 67 -12.30 14.59 34.46
N ASP A 68 -13.40 14.91 35.12
CA ASP A 68 -14.76 14.79 34.55
C ASP A 68 -14.96 15.69 33.32
N GLU A 69 -14.21 16.78 33.20
CA GLU A 69 -14.32 17.68 32.05
C GLU A 69 -13.71 17.10 30.79
N ILE A 70 -12.67 16.27 30.89
CA ILE A 70 -11.92 15.77 29.73
C ILE A 70 -12.06 14.29 29.48
N ASN A 71 -12.37 13.46 30.48
CA ASN A 71 -12.34 12.01 30.34
C ASN A 71 -13.25 11.48 29.24
N VAL A 72 -14.52 11.85 29.24
CA VAL A 72 -15.47 11.42 28.21
C VAL A 72 -15.14 12.02 26.86
N LYS A 73 -14.76 13.30 26.85
CA LYS A 73 -14.38 14.01 25.63
C LYS A 73 -13.21 13.35 24.92
N TYR A 74 -12.18 12.97 25.66
CA TYR A 74 -10.99 12.32 25.09
C TYR A 74 -11.28 10.90 24.65
N LEU A 75 -12.11 10.16 25.39
CA LEU A 75 -12.57 8.85 24.97
C LEU A 75 -13.39 8.93 23.67
N GLN A 76 -14.25 9.92 23.54
CA GLN A 76 -15.04 10.14 22.32
C GLN A 76 -14.15 10.47 21.14
N ARG A 77 -13.13 11.29 21.34
CA ARG A 77 -12.16 11.63 20.27
C ARG A 77 -11.33 10.41 19.87
N ALA A 78 -10.90 9.60 20.82
CA ALA A 78 -10.21 8.35 20.53
C ALA A 78 -11.12 7.40 19.73
N ALA A 79 -12.38 7.26 20.13
CA ALA A 79 -13.36 6.43 19.42
C ALA A 79 -13.57 6.90 17.98
N LYS A 80 -13.65 8.21 17.76
CA LYS A 80 -13.78 8.79 16.42
C LYS A 80 -12.58 8.48 15.53
N ASN A 81 -11.38 8.51 16.09
CA ASN A 81 -10.17 8.15 15.35
C ASN A 81 -10.09 6.64 15.07
N ILE A 82 -10.63 5.80 15.96
CA ILE A 82 -10.78 4.36 15.71
C ILE A 82 -11.71 4.12 14.52
N ASP A 83 -12.84 4.82 14.46
CA ASP A 83 -13.77 4.71 13.33
C ASP A 83 -13.07 5.09 12.00
N ARG A 84 -12.22 6.10 12.04
CA ARG A 84 -11.42 6.48 10.87
C ARG A 84 -10.45 5.38 10.46
N LEU A 85 -9.80 4.72 11.42
CA LEU A 85 -8.93 3.57 11.14
C LEU A 85 -9.71 2.43 10.50
N ILE A 86 -10.90 2.14 11.01
CA ILE A 86 -11.75 1.10 10.45
C ILE A 86 -12.10 1.41 9.00
N ALA A 87 -12.46 2.67 8.71
CA ALA A 87 -12.74 3.10 7.34
C ALA A 87 -11.55 2.91 6.40
N ILE A 88 -10.35 3.27 6.85
CA ILE A 88 -9.12 3.09 6.07
C ILE A 88 -8.86 1.61 5.81
N VAL A 89 -9.00 0.76 6.82
CA VAL A 89 -8.81 -0.70 6.67
C VAL A 89 -9.82 -1.28 5.71
N ASN A 90 -11.09 -0.84 5.77
CA ASN A 90 -12.12 -1.29 4.84
C ASN A 90 -11.81 -0.88 3.40
N ASP A 91 -11.32 0.34 3.19
CA ASP A 91 -10.90 0.81 1.86
C ASP A 91 -9.74 -0.02 1.33
N LEU A 92 -8.77 -0.36 2.18
CA LEU A 92 -7.65 -1.24 1.80
C LEU A 92 -8.14 -2.63 1.41
N ASP A 93 -9.11 -3.17 2.14
CA ASP A 93 -9.70 -4.47 1.85
C ASP A 93 -10.39 -4.47 0.47
N GLU A 94 -11.13 -3.41 0.15
CA GLU A 94 -11.75 -3.24 -1.17
C GLU A 94 -10.71 -3.13 -2.28
N ILE A 95 -9.64 -2.37 -2.08
CA ILE A 95 -8.56 -2.23 -3.05
C ILE A 95 -7.90 -3.60 -3.29
N ALA A 96 -7.64 -4.36 -2.22
CA ALA A 96 -7.06 -5.69 -2.33
C ALA A 96 -7.96 -6.65 -3.13
N LYS A 97 -9.28 -6.57 -2.93
CA LYS A 97 -10.24 -7.39 -3.68
C LYS A 97 -10.29 -7.01 -5.15
N LEU A 98 -10.30 -5.72 -5.47
CA LEU A 98 -10.30 -5.24 -6.85
C LEU A 98 -9.03 -5.67 -7.58
N GLU A 99 -7.88 -5.54 -6.96
CA GLU A 99 -6.61 -5.92 -7.54
C GLU A 99 -6.49 -7.42 -7.75
N SER A 100 -6.97 -8.23 -6.82
CA SER A 100 -6.98 -9.68 -6.97
C SER A 100 -7.92 -10.15 -8.09
N GLY A 101 -8.99 -9.39 -8.39
CA GLY A 101 -9.92 -9.70 -9.47
C GLY A 101 -9.44 -9.27 -10.85
N THR A 102 -8.78 -8.12 -10.95
CA THR A 102 -8.42 -7.50 -12.24
C THR A 102 -6.96 -7.65 -12.61
N MET A 103 -6.07 -7.77 -11.65
CA MET A 103 -4.62 -7.80 -11.86
C MET A 103 -3.96 -9.02 -11.21
N LYS A 104 -4.69 -10.13 -11.20
CA LYS A 104 -4.25 -11.39 -10.60
C LYS A 104 -2.85 -11.83 -11.02
N MET A 105 -2.46 -11.53 -12.27
CA MET A 105 -1.14 -11.88 -12.80
C MET A 105 -0.04 -10.95 -12.30
N ASN A 106 -0.33 -9.68 -12.07
CA ASN A 106 0.66 -8.68 -11.65
C ASN A 106 0.82 -8.62 -10.13
N PHE A 107 -0.20 -9.08 -9.40
CA PHE A 107 -0.23 -9.05 -7.95
C PHE A 107 -0.27 -10.43 -7.31
N SER A 108 0.14 -11.49 -8.06
CA SER A 108 0.17 -12.86 -7.55
C SER A 108 0.97 -13.00 -6.26
N ASN A 109 1.95 -12.12 -6.06
CA ASN A 109 2.76 -12.05 -4.85
C ASN A 109 2.30 -10.99 -3.85
N PHE A 110 1.22 -10.28 -4.19
CA PHE A 110 0.67 -9.24 -3.33
C PHE A 110 -0.30 -9.87 -2.34
N ASN A 111 0.17 -10.05 -1.12
CA ASN A 111 -0.63 -10.59 -0.04
C ASN A 111 -1.07 -9.44 0.87
N PHE A 112 -2.38 -9.28 1.04
CA PHE A 112 -2.95 -8.26 1.90
C PHE A 112 -2.42 -8.36 3.34
N SER A 113 -2.29 -9.58 3.86
CA SER A 113 -1.73 -9.82 5.20
C SER A 113 -0.28 -9.34 5.30
N ALA A 114 0.52 -9.56 4.25
CA ALA A 114 1.90 -9.08 4.20
C ALA A 114 1.94 -7.55 4.12
N LEU A 115 1.04 -6.93 3.36
CA LEU A 115 0.93 -5.47 3.28
C LEU A 115 0.59 -4.86 4.63
N VAL A 116 -0.40 -5.42 5.32
CA VAL A 116 -0.79 -4.94 6.66
C VAL A 116 0.37 -5.09 7.63
N LYS A 117 1.06 -6.22 7.59
CA LYS A 117 2.25 -6.45 8.40
C LYS A 117 3.35 -5.44 8.10
N ASP A 118 3.64 -5.19 6.81
CA ASP A 118 4.63 -4.21 6.39
C ASP A 118 4.28 -2.80 6.89
N VAL A 119 3.01 -2.43 6.83
CA VAL A 119 2.54 -1.14 7.33
C VAL A 119 2.75 -1.03 8.84
N PHE A 120 2.42 -2.07 9.61
CA PHE A 120 2.63 -2.07 11.05
C PHE A 120 4.10 -2.05 11.44
N GLU A 121 4.94 -2.77 10.71
CA GLU A 121 6.40 -2.73 10.93
C GLU A 121 6.99 -1.36 10.63
N PHE A 122 6.40 -0.63 9.68
CA PHE A 122 6.84 0.71 9.29
C PHE A 122 6.48 1.77 10.35
N MET A 123 5.49 1.49 11.17
CA MET A 123 5.07 2.37 12.26
C MET A 123 5.88 2.13 13.53
#